data_3bec68d341f522338909ec9b5fb5ac08
#
_entry.id   3bec68d341f522338909ec9b5fb5ac08
#
_cell.length_a   1.000
_cell.length_b   1.000
_cell.length_c   1.000
_cell.angle_alpha   90.00
_cell.angle_beta   90.00
_cell.angle_gamma   90.00
#
_symmetry.space_group_name_H-M   'P 1'
#
loop_
_entity.id
_entity.type
_entity.pdbx_description
1 polymer ?
#
loop_
_entity_poly.entity_id
_entity_poly.type
_entity_poly.pdbx_seq_one_letter_code
_entity_poly.pdbx_strand_id
1 'polypeptide(L)'
;EDKTGTRLLVDYGLSPGDPPTYPDECPSIDAAIITHGHLDHIGMVPWISANHGCPIYSTDLTEALAPMMWHDTYKISKIEGHPLPWDKRDIEETADVWESVQFGEVRNTGKWSWKLHPAGHVPGAAMIEFELPECRILWTGDIDVRDSPNVSGAKPISTDILVMEGTYGGREHPDRKEEEARFIQKIQEVVARGGVAIVPAFASGRGQDILRLLYHADPNLRVHYDGMGKRVTRHWMDHPHHITNAEEWDKIWRWVRRISSKSDRKKALNGDVIVTTSGMLKGGPVLWYLNRLKEDSESAV
;
A
#
# COMPACT_ATOMS: atom_id res chain seq x y z
N GLU A 1 0.05 17.77 -20.03
CA GLU A 1 -0.14 19.19 -20.44
C GLU A 1 -1.19 19.30 -21.54
N ASP A 2 -2.14 20.22 -21.39
CA ASP A 2 -3.11 20.52 -22.42
C ASP A 2 -2.65 21.68 -23.34
N LYS A 3 -3.44 21.97 -24.39
CA LYS A 3 -3.13 23.07 -25.34
C LYS A 3 -3.18 24.47 -24.73
N THR A 4 -3.68 24.61 -23.50
CA THR A 4 -3.71 25.90 -22.77
C THR A 4 -2.52 26.05 -21.82
N GLY A 5 -1.68 25.03 -21.70
CA GLY A 5 -0.52 24.98 -20.83
C GLY A 5 -0.81 24.45 -19.42
N THR A 6 -2.04 24.01 -19.13
CA THR A 6 -2.36 23.38 -17.82
C THR A 6 -1.67 22.02 -17.72
N ARG A 7 -0.92 21.81 -16.64
CA ARG A 7 -0.14 20.60 -16.37
C ARG A 7 -0.63 19.89 -15.11
N LEU A 8 -1.04 18.65 -15.27
CA LEU A 8 -1.37 17.75 -14.16
C LEU A 8 -0.29 16.70 -14.05
N LEU A 9 0.17 16.45 -12.83
CA LEU A 9 1.06 15.34 -12.50
C LEU A 9 0.22 14.20 -11.93
N VAL A 10 0.51 12.97 -12.33
CA VAL A 10 -0.06 11.77 -11.70
C VAL A 10 1.07 11.00 -11.06
N ASP A 11 0.97 10.85 -9.74
CA ASP A 11 1.97 10.23 -8.86
C ASP A 11 3.36 10.89 -8.93
N TYR A 12 4.09 10.82 -7.84
CA TYR A 12 5.50 11.20 -7.79
C TYR A 12 6.19 10.41 -6.68
N GLY A 13 6.67 9.25 -7.05
CA GLY A 13 7.22 8.27 -6.14
C GLY A 13 8.74 8.21 -6.12
N LEU A 14 9.27 7.32 -5.32
CA LEU A 14 10.66 6.89 -5.36
C LEU A 14 10.72 5.36 -5.42
N SER A 15 11.71 4.82 -6.11
CA SER A 15 11.94 3.36 -6.12
C SER A 15 12.82 2.98 -4.92
N PRO A 16 12.28 2.17 -3.98
CA PRO A 16 13.06 1.70 -2.84
C PRO A 16 14.21 0.81 -3.29
N GLY A 17 15.41 1.14 -2.88
CA GLY A 17 16.62 0.41 -3.23
C GLY A 17 17.78 0.77 -2.31
N ASP A 18 18.96 0.25 -2.59
CA ASP A 18 20.21 0.57 -1.93
C ASP A 18 21.29 0.85 -2.99
N PRO A 19 21.47 2.13 -3.39
CA PRO A 19 20.71 3.32 -3.02
C PRO A 19 19.28 3.37 -3.62
N PRO A 20 18.38 4.19 -3.06
CA PRO A 20 17.07 4.44 -3.70
C PRO A 20 17.26 5.26 -4.98
N THR A 21 16.30 5.09 -5.93
CA THR A 21 16.26 5.92 -7.14
C THR A 21 15.11 6.90 -7.08
N TYR A 22 15.36 8.12 -7.55
CA TYR A 22 14.41 9.23 -7.57
C TYR A 22 13.92 9.46 -9.00
N PRO A 23 12.71 10.02 -9.19
CA PRO A 23 12.24 10.43 -10.51
C PRO A 23 13.07 11.58 -11.05
N ASP A 24 12.96 11.82 -12.36
CA ASP A 24 13.49 13.01 -13.00
C ASP A 24 12.86 14.29 -12.43
N GLU A 25 13.51 15.43 -12.63
CA GLU A 25 13.03 16.73 -12.19
C GLU A 25 11.63 17.04 -12.75
N CYS A 26 10.70 17.38 -11.87
CA CYS A 26 9.33 17.70 -12.26
C CYS A 26 9.27 19.15 -12.79
N PRO A 27 8.74 19.39 -14.00
CA PRO A 27 8.49 20.76 -14.47
C PRO A 27 7.39 21.43 -13.62
N SER A 28 7.18 22.74 -13.81
CA SER A 28 6.07 23.44 -13.18
C SER A 28 4.74 22.78 -13.50
N ILE A 29 3.91 22.55 -12.48
CA ILE A 29 2.62 21.89 -12.55
C ILE A 29 1.53 22.71 -11.84
N ASP A 30 0.28 22.54 -12.24
CA ASP A 30 -0.87 23.23 -11.64
C ASP A 30 -1.52 22.41 -10.53
N ALA A 31 -1.41 21.08 -10.58
CA ALA A 31 -1.86 20.18 -9.52
C ALA A 31 -1.22 18.79 -9.66
N ALA A 32 -1.16 18.05 -8.55
CA ALA A 32 -0.82 16.63 -8.53
C ALA A 32 -2.02 15.78 -8.09
N ILE A 33 -2.21 14.62 -8.72
CA ILE A 33 -3.26 13.66 -8.37
C ILE A 33 -2.58 12.33 -8.04
N ILE A 34 -2.81 11.82 -6.84
CA ILE A 34 -2.14 10.63 -6.34
C ILE A 34 -3.08 9.44 -6.38
N THR A 35 -2.63 8.37 -7.02
CA THR A 35 -3.45 7.17 -7.22
C THR A 35 -3.60 6.35 -5.95
N HIS A 36 -2.51 6.13 -5.19
CA HIS A 36 -2.55 5.37 -3.94
C HIS A 36 -1.31 5.57 -3.06
N GLY A 37 -1.33 5.00 -1.85
CA GLY A 37 -0.36 5.26 -0.79
C GLY A 37 0.91 4.39 -0.79
N HIS A 38 1.30 3.72 -1.87
CA HIS A 38 2.59 3.03 -1.96
C HIS A 38 3.73 4.03 -2.25
N LEU A 39 4.94 3.69 -1.78
CA LEU A 39 6.08 4.62 -1.77
C LEU A 39 6.56 5.00 -3.19
N ASP A 40 6.44 4.10 -4.13
CA ASP A 40 6.73 4.29 -5.54
C ASP A 40 5.74 5.21 -6.26
N HIS A 41 4.65 5.62 -5.58
CA HIS A 41 3.67 6.60 -6.05
C HIS A 41 3.68 7.91 -5.24
N ILE A 42 3.99 7.83 -3.93
CA ILE A 42 3.94 9.00 -3.04
C ILE A 42 5.31 9.45 -2.50
N GLY A 43 6.37 8.69 -2.72
CA GLY A 43 7.63 8.88 -2.00
C GLY A 43 8.32 10.24 -2.20
N MET A 44 7.99 10.94 -3.26
CA MET A 44 8.53 12.27 -3.58
C MET A 44 7.49 13.40 -3.53
N VAL A 45 6.28 13.13 -3.09
CA VAL A 45 5.21 14.15 -2.98
C VAL A 45 5.59 15.30 -2.03
N PRO A 46 6.32 15.11 -0.89
CA PRO A 46 6.78 16.22 -0.09
C PRO A 46 7.70 17.18 -0.86
N TRP A 47 8.50 16.68 -1.81
CA TRP A 47 9.30 17.51 -2.70
C TRP A 47 8.42 18.36 -3.65
N ILE A 48 7.30 17.78 -4.17
CA ILE A 48 6.34 18.52 -5.01
C ILE A 48 5.73 19.67 -4.21
N SER A 49 5.29 19.43 -2.99
CA SER A 49 4.73 20.46 -2.12
C SER A 49 5.72 21.60 -1.89
N ALA A 50 6.96 21.27 -1.51
CA ALA A 50 8.00 22.26 -1.20
C ALA A 50 8.43 23.10 -2.42
N ASN A 51 8.41 22.53 -3.63
CA ASN A 51 8.95 23.20 -4.82
C ASN A 51 7.87 23.83 -5.71
N HIS A 52 6.63 23.35 -5.68
CA HIS A 52 5.54 23.83 -6.53
C HIS A 52 4.40 24.49 -5.74
N GLY A 53 4.16 24.08 -4.48
CA GLY A 53 3.08 24.63 -3.65
C GLY A 53 1.68 24.48 -4.29
N CYS A 54 1.52 23.52 -5.20
CA CYS A 54 0.26 23.29 -5.90
C CYS A 54 -0.65 22.35 -5.10
N PRO A 55 -1.98 22.36 -5.36
CA PRO A 55 -2.89 21.41 -4.75
C PRO A 55 -2.52 19.96 -5.07
N ILE A 56 -2.65 19.08 -4.07
CA ILE A 56 -2.45 17.63 -4.18
C ILE A 56 -3.77 16.95 -3.86
N TYR A 57 -4.19 16.04 -4.72
CA TYR A 57 -5.47 15.36 -4.62
C TYR A 57 -5.31 13.84 -4.51
N SER A 58 -6.08 13.20 -3.65
CA SER A 58 -6.19 11.74 -3.57
C SER A 58 -7.48 11.33 -2.87
N THR A 59 -7.66 10.02 -2.65
CA THR A 59 -8.63 9.55 -1.67
C THR A 59 -8.15 9.87 -0.24
N ASP A 60 -9.10 10.01 0.70
CA ASP A 60 -8.83 10.29 2.11
C ASP A 60 -7.95 9.22 2.79
N LEU A 61 -8.09 7.95 2.41
CA LEU A 61 -7.21 6.90 2.93
C LEU A 61 -5.78 7.03 2.41
N THR A 62 -5.57 7.41 1.16
CA THR A 62 -4.23 7.69 0.61
C THR A 62 -3.58 8.85 1.34
N GLU A 63 -4.31 9.94 1.55
CA GLU A 63 -3.86 11.09 2.34
C GLU A 63 -3.49 10.67 3.78
N ALA A 64 -4.34 9.89 4.46
CA ALA A 64 -4.08 9.44 5.83
C ALA A 64 -2.86 8.51 5.97
N LEU A 65 -2.53 7.73 4.93
CA LEU A 65 -1.37 6.83 4.93
C LEU A 65 -0.05 7.52 4.62
N ALA A 66 -0.07 8.55 3.78
CA ALA A 66 1.13 9.17 3.22
C ALA A 66 2.11 9.69 4.29
N PRO A 67 1.72 10.46 5.32
CA PRO A 67 2.66 10.95 6.33
C PRO A 67 3.37 9.82 7.09
N MET A 68 2.66 8.72 7.35
CA MET A 68 3.25 7.56 8.01
C MET A 68 4.35 6.92 7.17
N MET A 69 4.14 6.81 5.85
CA MET A 69 5.10 6.25 4.91
C MET A 69 6.33 7.17 4.79
N TRP A 70 6.13 8.47 4.67
CA TRP A 70 7.23 9.45 4.59
C TRP A 70 8.08 9.50 5.85
N HIS A 71 7.48 9.49 7.04
CA HIS A 71 8.23 9.44 8.30
C HIS A 71 9.07 8.18 8.44
N ASP A 72 8.56 7.03 7.98
CA ASP A 72 9.34 5.78 7.99
C ASP A 72 10.48 5.84 6.98
N THR A 73 10.22 6.33 5.77
CA THR A 73 11.23 6.54 4.73
C THR A 73 12.33 7.51 5.20
N TYR A 74 11.95 8.64 5.81
CA TYR A 74 12.90 9.60 6.39
C TYR A 74 13.79 8.96 7.47
N LYS A 75 13.20 8.13 8.33
CA LYS A 75 13.96 7.40 9.35
C LYS A 75 14.93 6.39 8.72
N ILE A 76 14.50 5.64 7.74
CA ILE A 76 15.33 4.65 7.03
C ILE A 76 16.47 5.36 6.31
N SER A 77 16.21 6.45 5.59
CA SER A 77 17.22 7.23 4.87
C SER A 77 18.34 7.71 5.78
N LYS A 78 18.01 8.11 7.03
CA LYS A 78 19.02 8.51 8.04
C LYS A 78 19.85 7.33 8.54
N ILE A 79 19.28 6.13 8.63
CA ILE A 79 19.97 4.92 9.09
C ILE A 79 20.92 4.42 8.00
N GLU A 80 20.46 4.43 6.75
CA GLU A 80 21.19 3.88 5.59
C GLU A 80 22.16 4.90 4.96
N GLY A 81 22.05 6.17 5.33
CA GLY A 81 22.95 7.23 4.82
C GLY A 81 22.60 7.71 3.41
N HIS A 82 21.37 7.48 2.97
CA HIS A 82 20.85 7.96 1.68
C HIS A 82 19.93 9.18 1.89
N PRO A 83 20.44 10.42 1.80
CA PRO A 83 19.64 11.61 2.08
C PRO A 83 18.52 11.77 1.05
N LEU A 84 17.31 12.04 1.55
CA LEU A 84 16.17 12.38 0.72
C LEU A 84 16.27 13.84 0.24
N PRO A 85 15.70 14.18 -0.92
CA PRO A 85 15.64 15.57 -1.41
C PRO A 85 14.53 16.41 -0.75
N TRP A 86 13.95 15.91 0.34
CA TRP A 86 12.95 16.57 1.19
C TRP A 86 13.17 16.20 2.66
N ASP A 87 12.58 16.98 3.58
CA ASP A 87 12.74 16.80 5.02
C ASP A 87 11.42 16.72 5.79
N LYS A 88 11.48 16.82 7.13
CA LYS A 88 10.28 16.72 7.96
C LYS A 88 9.34 17.92 7.82
N ARG A 89 9.88 19.09 7.54
CA ARG A 89 9.09 20.30 7.35
C ARG A 89 8.25 20.17 6.07
N ASP A 90 8.86 19.63 5.02
CA ASP A 90 8.15 19.37 3.76
C ASP A 90 6.98 18.40 3.94
N ILE A 91 7.12 17.41 4.85
CA ILE A 91 6.00 16.51 5.21
C ILE A 91 4.86 17.30 5.86
N GLU A 92 5.18 18.20 6.79
CA GLU A 92 4.17 19.00 7.50
C GLU A 92 3.48 19.98 6.55
N GLU A 93 4.25 20.68 5.70
CA GLU A 93 3.72 21.61 4.71
C GLU A 93 2.88 20.93 3.63
N THR A 94 3.14 19.66 3.32
CA THR A 94 2.32 18.89 2.36
C THR A 94 0.86 18.75 2.81
N ALA A 95 0.62 18.63 4.10
CA ALA A 95 -0.74 18.52 4.64
C ALA A 95 -1.59 19.77 4.38
N ASP A 96 -0.98 20.94 4.26
CA ASP A 96 -1.68 22.22 4.03
C ASP A 96 -2.21 22.36 2.59
N VAL A 97 -1.65 21.61 1.64
CA VAL A 97 -2.01 21.66 0.22
C VAL A 97 -2.69 20.39 -0.28
N TRP A 98 -2.91 19.41 0.61
CA TRP A 98 -3.55 18.13 0.25
C TRP A 98 -5.07 18.18 0.47
N GLU A 99 -5.82 17.75 -0.53
CA GLU A 99 -7.28 17.68 -0.51
C GLU A 99 -7.78 16.27 -0.83
N SER A 100 -8.61 15.73 0.05
CA SER A 100 -9.30 14.46 -0.19
C SER A 100 -10.43 14.61 -1.20
N VAL A 101 -10.56 13.62 -2.10
CA VAL A 101 -11.61 13.54 -3.13
C VAL A 101 -12.31 12.20 -3.04
N GLN A 102 -13.65 12.22 -3.06
CA GLN A 102 -14.48 11.02 -3.05
C GLN A 102 -14.48 10.33 -4.42
N PHE A 103 -14.63 9.00 -4.44
CA PHE A 103 -14.84 8.29 -5.69
C PHE A 103 -16.10 8.82 -6.43
N GLY A 104 -15.96 9.10 -7.72
CA GLY A 104 -17.01 9.65 -8.57
C GLY A 104 -17.23 11.15 -8.42
N GLU A 105 -16.60 11.82 -7.47
CA GLU A 105 -16.64 13.28 -7.34
C GLU A 105 -15.88 13.92 -8.50
N VAL A 106 -16.52 14.86 -9.19
CA VAL A 106 -15.93 15.59 -10.32
C VAL A 106 -15.17 16.81 -9.80
N ARG A 107 -13.92 16.92 -10.21
CA ARG A 107 -13.04 18.08 -9.95
C ARG A 107 -12.60 18.70 -11.27
N ASN A 108 -12.18 19.97 -11.21
CA ASN A 108 -11.69 20.70 -12.38
C ASN A 108 -10.35 21.37 -12.06
N THR A 109 -9.41 21.27 -13.00
CA THR A 109 -8.13 21.98 -12.97
C THR A 109 -7.86 22.53 -14.37
N GLY A 110 -7.93 23.85 -14.53
CA GLY A 110 -7.92 24.46 -15.86
C GLY A 110 -9.12 23.96 -16.69
N LYS A 111 -8.83 23.37 -17.85
CA LYS A 111 -9.85 22.74 -18.73
C LYS A 111 -10.03 21.24 -18.47
N TRP A 112 -9.25 20.65 -17.60
CA TRP A 112 -9.39 19.25 -17.23
C TRP A 112 -10.54 19.09 -16.24
N SER A 113 -11.53 18.30 -16.62
CA SER A 113 -12.46 17.70 -15.67
C SER A 113 -11.95 16.31 -15.33
N TRP A 114 -11.94 15.92 -14.06
CA TRP A 114 -11.44 14.62 -13.66
C TRP A 114 -12.18 14.07 -12.45
N LYS A 115 -12.13 12.76 -12.29
CA LYS A 115 -12.69 12.05 -11.14
C LYS A 115 -11.92 10.78 -10.83
N LEU A 116 -12.04 10.32 -9.60
CA LEU A 116 -11.40 9.09 -9.11
C LEU A 116 -12.38 7.91 -9.20
N HIS A 117 -11.85 6.74 -9.57
CA HIS A 117 -12.55 5.47 -9.55
C HIS A 117 -11.75 4.41 -8.79
N PRO A 118 -12.38 3.40 -8.13
CA PRO A 118 -11.65 2.35 -7.46
C PRO A 118 -10.75 1.55 -8.42
N ALA A 119 -9.48 1.39 -8.07
CA ALA A 119 -8.50 0.64 -8.86
C ALA A 119 -8.40 -0.84 -8.50
N GLY A 120 -9.01 -1.29 -7.39
CA GLY A 120 -8.99 -2.70 -6.96
C GLY A 120 -7.67 -3.21 -6.42
N HIS A 121 -6.61 -2.40 -6.45
CA HIS A 121 -5.27 -2.79 -6.01
C HIS A 121 -5.15 -2.91 -4.49
N VAL A 122 -5.41 -1.82 -3.76
CA VAL A 122 -5.50 -1.75 -2.30
C VAL A 122 -6.64 -0.80 -1.90
N PRO A 123 -7.13 -0.82 -0.64
CA PRO A 123 -8.10 0.16 -0.16
C PRO A 123 -7.64 1.59 -0.42
N GLY A 124 -8.53 2.41 -0.97
CA GLY A 124 -8.25 3.79 -1.33
C GLY A 124 -7.50 3.99 -2.66
N ALA A 125 -7.02 2.93 -3.31
CA ALA A 125 -6.37 3.05 -4.61
C ALA A 125 -7.35 3.47 -5.71
N ALA A 126 -6.93 4.43 -6.54
CA ALA A 126 -7.74 5.10 -7.53
C ALA A 126 -7.18 4.99 -8.95
N MET A 127 -8.05 4.72 -9.91
CA MET A 127 -7.87 5.11 -11.30
C MET A 127 -8.34 6.54 -11.46
N ILE A 128 -7.77 7.30 -12.40
CA ILE A 128 -8.13 8.69 -12.67
C ILE A 128 -8.70 8.77 -14.10
N GLU A 129 -9.97 9.15 -14.20
CA GLU A 129 -10.59 9.48 -15.48
C GLU A 129 -10.46 10.98 -15.70
N PHE A 130 -9.79 11.37 -16.77
CA PHE A 130 -9.71 12.74 -17.25
C PHE A 130 -10.66 12.93 -18.44
N GLU A 131 -11.41 14.01 -18.41
CA GLU A 131 -12.29 14.41 -19.48
C GLU A 131 -11.85 15.79 -20.01
N LEU A 132 -11.48 15.80 -21.28
CA LEU A 132 -11.13 17.00 -22.04
C LEU A 132 -12.13 17.16 -23.18
N PRO A 133 -12.26 18.39 -23.79
CA PRO A 133 -13.16 18.60 -24.91
C PRO A 133 -12.93 17.64 -26.08
N GLU A 134 -11.69 17.19 -26.29
CA GLU A 134 -11.28 16.38 -27.44
C GLU A 134 -11.25 14.87 -27.16
N CYS A 135 -11.05 14.46 -25.91
CA CYS A 135 -10.89 13.03 -25.57
C CYS A 135 -11.05 12.77 -24.07
N ARG A 136 -11.32 11.50 -23.73
CA ARG A 136 -11.23 10.96 -22.38
C ARG A 136 -9.97 10.12 -22.24
N ILE A 137 -9.28 10.31 -21.10
CA ILE A 137 -8.07 9.55 -20.76
C ILE A 137 -8.34 8.81 -19.46
N LEU A 138 -8.05 7.52 -19.40
CA LEU A 138 -8.04 6.75 -18.17
C LEU A 138 -6.60 6.42 -17.79
N TRP A 139 -6.20 6.85 -16.59
CA TRP A 139 -4.94 6.48 -15.98
C TRP A 139 -5.20 5.49 -14.85
N THR A 140 -4.66 4.29 -14.92
CA THR A 140 -5.04 3.22 -13.98
C THR A 140 -4.32 3.31 -12.63
N GLY A 141 -3.15 3.94 -12.54
CA GLY A 141 -2.24 3.61 -11.46
C GLY A 141 -1.99 2.10 -11.42
N ASP A 142 -1.71 1.56 -10.25
CA ASP A 142 -1.70 0.11 -10.04
C ASP A 142 -3.14 -0.42 -9.98
N ILE A 143 -3.43 -1.45 -10.78
CA ILE A 143 -4.79 -1.97 -10.97
C ILE A 143 -4.88 -3.48 -10.69
N ASP A 144 -5.95 -3.93 -10.03
CA ASP A 144 -6.38 -5.34 -10.07
C ASP A 144 -7.87 -5.42 -10.41
N VAL A 145 -8.21 -6.19 -11.45
CA VAL A 145 -9.60 -6.39 -11.89
C VAL A 145 -10.28 -7.54 -11.14
N ARG A 146 -9.54 -8.29 -10.33
CA ARG A 146 -10.03 -9.40 -9.52
C ARG A 146 -10.34 -8.92 -8.12
N ASP A 147 -11.37 -9.50 -7.52
CA ASP A 147 -11.66 -9.25 -6.11
C ASP A 147 -10.52 -9.78 -5.22
N SER A 148 -10.14 -9.00 -4.23
CA SER A 148 -9.26 -9.42 -3.14
C SER A 148 -10.07 -9.58 -1.85
N PRO A 149 -9.51 -10.16 -0.78
CA PRO A 149 -10.22 -10.24 0.50
C PRO A 149 -10.72 -8.89 1.03
N ASN A 150 -10.05 -7.79 0.68
CA ASN A 150 -10.32 -6.47 1.26
C ASN A 150 -10.85 -5.43 0.27
N VAL A 151 -10.73 -5.64 -1.03
CA VAL A 151 -11.21 -4.70 -2.05
C VAL A 151 -11.82 -5.43 -3.23
N SER A 152 -12.89 -4.85 -3.79
CA SER A 152 -13.45 -5.32 -5.05
C SER A 152 -12.57 -4.90 -6.22
N GLY A 153 -12.45 -5.77 -7.22
CA GLY A 153 -11.70 -5.49 -8.43
C GLY A 153 -12.22 -4.29 -9.22
N ALA A 154 -11.31 -3.61 -9.90
CA ALA A 154 -11.62 -2.46 -10.75
C ALA A 154 -12.66 -2.82 -11.81
N LYS A 155 -13.51 -1.86 -12.14
CA LYS A 155 -14.51 -2.01 -13.20
C LYS A 155 -14.02 -1.36 -14.51
N PRO A 156 -14.28 -1.97 -15.66
CA PRO A 156 -13.92 -1.39 -16.94
C PRO A 156 -14.58 -0.02 -17.16
N ILE A 157 -13.82 0.94 -17.67
CA ILE A 157 -14.27 2.28 -18.02
C ILE A 157 -13.94 2.52 -19.49
N SER A 158 -14.94 2.94 -20.29
CA SER A 158 -14.74 3.28 -21.70
C SER A 158 -13.96 4.59 -21.79
N THR A 159 -12.89 4.61 -22.57
CA THR A 159 -12.01 5.76 -22.74
C THR A 159 -11.42 5.79 -24.14
N ASP A 160 -10.93 6.96 -24.58
CA ASP A 160 -10.27 7.11 -25.88
C ASP A 160 -8.78 6.79 -25.78
N ILE A 161 -8.16 7.11 -24.62
CA ILE A 161 -6.75 6.86 -24.34
C ILE A 161 -6.64 6.13 -23.00
N LEU A 162 -5.94 5.01 -22.99
CA LEU A 162 -5.65 4.24 -21.78
C LEU A 162 -4.16 4.31 -21.45
N VAL A 163 -3.84 4.77 -20.24
CA VAL A 163 -2.51 4.68 -19.64
C VAL A 163 -2.58 3.68 -18.51
N MET A 164 -1.94 2.53 -18.70
CA MET A 164 -2.07 1.37 -17.82
C MET A 164 -0.71 0.81 -17.44
N GLU A 165 -0.58 0.34 -16.20
CA GLU A 165 0.58 -0.42 -15.76
C GLU A 165 0.79 -1.70 -16.58
N GLY A 166 2.00 -2.27 -16.52
CA GLY A 166 2.35 -3.50 -17.25
C GLY A 166 3.18 -4.47 -16.43
N THR A 167 3.12 -4.39 -15.10
CA THR A 167 3.94 -5.19 -14.16
C THR A 167 3.88 -6.68 -14.44
N TYR A 168 2.71 -7.18 -14.77
CA TYR A 168 2.48 -8.58 -15.12
C TYR A 168 2.18 -8.79 -16.61
N GLY A 169 2.51 -7.83 -17.47
CA GLY A 169 2.30 -7.93 -18.91
C GLY A 169 2.90 -9.21 -19.49
N GLY A 170 2.10 -9.99 -20.21
CA GLY A 170 2.53 -11.26 -20.80
C GLY A 170 2.67 -12.43 -19.83
N ARG A 171 2.19 -12.32 -18.59
CA ARG A 171 2.15 -13.39 -17.58
C ARG A 171 0.73 -13.67 -17.14
N GLU A 172 0.37 -14.95 -17.07
CA GLU A 172 -0.88 -15.36 -16.46
C GLU A 172 -0.69 -15.53 -14.95
N HIS A 173 -1.66 -15.06 -14.18
CA HIS A 173 -1.70 -15.35 -12.75
C HIS A 173 -2.32 -16.74 -12.52
N PRO A 174 -1.80 -17.51 -11.56
CA PRO A 174 -2.47 -18.72 -11.11
C PRO A 174 -3.84 -18.38 -10.52
N ASP A 175 -4.71 -19.38 -10.44
CA ASP A 175 -6.02 -19.19 -9.77
C ASP A 175 -5.81 -18.77 -8.31
N ARG A 176 -6.42 -17.67 -7.93
CA ARG A 176 -6.25 -17.08 -6.60
C ARG A 176 -6.73 -18.01 -5.48
N LYS A 177 -7.85 -18.70 -5.67
CA LYS A 177 -8.43 -19.60 -4.65
C LYS A 177 -7.54 -20.82 -4.44
N GLU A 178 -6.96 -21.35 -5.52
CA GLU A 178 -6.00 -22.46 -5.43
C GLU A 178 -4.73 -22.03 -4.69
N GLU A 179 -4.20 -20.83 -4.96
CA GLU A 179 -3.02 -20.30 -4.27
C GLU A 179 -3.33 -19.99 -2.78
N GLU A 180 -4.48 -19.45 -2.47
CA GLU A 180 -4.92 -19.23 -1.09
C GLU A 180 -5.07 -20.55 -0.33
N ALA A 181 -5.67 -21.58 -0.95
CA ALA A 181 -5.77 -22.91 -0.36
C ALA A 181 -4.40 -23.54 -0.13
N ARG A 182 -3.50 -23.44 -1.11
CA ARG A 182 -2.11 -23.92 -1.00
C ARG A 182 -1.35 -23.22 0.11
N PHE A 183 -1.52 -21.89 0.23
CA PHE A 183 -0.91 -21.12 1.30
C PHE A 183 -1.39 -21.59 2.69
N ILE A 184 -2.71 -21.74 2.88
CA ILE A 184 -3.28 -22.21 4.14
C ILE A 184 -2.81 -23.63 4.47
N GLN A 185 -2.76 -24.54 3.48
CA GLN A 185 -2.21 -25.87 3.66
C GLN A 185 -0.77 -25.83 4.16
N LYS A 186 0.09 -24.98 3.58
CA LYS A 186 1.50 -24.83 4.03
C LYS A 186 1.61 -24.31 5.46
N ILE A 187 0.76 -23.37 5.86
CA ILE A 187 0.68 -22.91 7.24
C ILE A 187 0.32 -24.08 8.18
N GLN A 188 -0.72 -24.86 7.84
CA GLN A 188 -1.16 -26.01 8.64
C GLN A 188 -0.07 -27.09 8.76
N GLU A 189 0.66 -27.38 7.67
CA GLU A 189 1.79 -28.33 7.67
C GLU A 189 2.90 -27.89 8.66
N VAL A 190 3.23 -26.59 8.68
CA VAL A 190 4.25 -26.02 9.60
C VAL A 190 3.76 -26.13 11.05
N VAL A 191 2.52 -25.73 11.30
CA VAL A 191 1.94 -25.75 12.66
C VAL A 191 1.78 -27.19 13.17
N ALA A 192 1.36 -28.14 12.31
CA ALA A 192 1.19 -29.55 12.70
C ALA A 192 2.49 -30.22 13.13
N ARG A 193 3.64 -29.81 12.61
CA ARG A 193 4.95 -30.33 13.03
C ARG A 193 5.57 -29.54 14.19
N GLY A 194 4.85 -28.56 14.77
CA GLY A 194 5.28 -27.78 15.93
C GLY A 194 6.10 -26.54 15.60
N GLY A 195 6.25 -26.19 14.32
CA GLY A 195 7.00 -25.02 13.85
C GLY A 195 6.20 -23.73 13.88
N VAL A 196 6.88 -22.63 13.58
CA VAL A 196 6.30 -21.30 13.41
C VAL A 196 6.38 -20.88 11.94
N ALA A 197 5.26 -20.53 11.36
CA ALA A 197 5.24 -19.97 10.00
C ALA A 197 5.52 -18.46 10.04
N ILE A 198 6.64 -18.02 9.46
CA ILE A 198 6.96 -16.60 9.28
C ILE A 198 6.41 -16.19 7.90
N VAL A 199 5.54 -15.20 7.88
CA VAL A 199 4.91 -14.70 6.67
C VAL A 199 5.34 -13.25 6.43
N PRO A 200 6.39 -13.03 5.62
CA PRO A 200 6.80 -11.69 5.22
C PRO A 200 5.74 -11.05 4.33
N ALA A 201 5.35 -9.81 4.66
CA ALA A 201 4.33 -9.11 3.91
C ALA A 201 4.62 -7.61 3.82
N PHE A 202 4.12 -6.97 2.75
CA PHE A 202 4.13 -5.52 2.67
C PHE A 202 3.21 -4.91 3.71
N ALA A 203 3.50 -3.68 4.11
CA ALA A 203 2.77 -2.98 5.16
C ALA A 203 1.32 -2.66 4.76
N SER A 204 1.08 -2.33 3.50
CA SER A 204 -0.24 -2.04 2.95
C SER A 204 -0.62 -3.08 1.89
N GLY A 205 -1.81 -3.65 1.98
CA GLY A 205 -2.39 -4.64 1.08
C GLY A 205 -2.18 -6.07 1.55
N ARG A 206 -1.07 -6.70 1.20
CA ARG A 206 -0.86 -8.14 1.37
C ARG A 206 -0.89 -8.62 2.81
N GLY A 207 -0.36 -7.84 3.75
CA GLY A 207 -0.39 -8.22 5.18
C GLY A 207 -1.81 -8.36 5.71
N GLN A 208 -2.70 -7.47 5.32
CA GLN A 208 -4.11 -7.47 5.71
C GLN A 208 -4.90 -8.59 5.02
N ASP A 209 -4.63 -8.85 3.73
CA ASP A 209 -5.23 -10.00 3.01
C ASP A 209 -4.92 -11.32 3.73
N ILE A 210 -3.65 -11.50 4.10
CA ILE A 210 -3.18 -12.70 4.83
C ILE A 210 -3.87 -12.83 6.18
N LEU A 211 -4.01 -11.76 6.96
CA LEU A 211 -4.69 -11.82 8.25
C LEU A 211 -6.15 -12.26 8.11
N ARG A 212 -6.86 -11.74 7.10
CA ARG A 212 -8.25 -12.13 6.83
C ARG A 212 -8.35 -13.59 6.40
N LEU A 213 -7.46 -14.05 5.51
CA LEU A 213 -7.41 -15.45 5.08
C LEU A 213 -7.15 -16.40 6.25
N LEU A 214 -6.19 -16.09 7.12
CA LEU A 214 -5.87 -16.91 8.30
C LEU A 214 -7.04 -16.97 9.29
N TYR A 215 -7.71 -15.82 9.52
CA TYR A 215 -8.87 -15.76 10.40
C TYR A 215 -10.03 -16.65 9.92
N HIS A 216 -10.28 -16.65 8.61
CA HIS A 216 -11.33 -17.49 8.01
C HIS A 216 -10.94 -18.98 7.96
N ALA A 217 -9.66 -19.28 7.76
CA ALA A 217 -9.20 -20.65 7.65
C ALA A 217 -9.22 -21.37 9.01
N ASP A 218 -8.72 -20.75 10.07
CA ASP A 218 -8.75 -21.28 11.43
C ASP A 218 -8.60 -20.17 12.48
N PRO A 219 -9.69 -19.77 13.14
CA PRO A 219 -9.65 -18.74 14.18
C PRO A 219 -8.95 -19.18 15.48
N ASN A 220 -8.55 -20.46 15.61
CA ASN A 220 -7.78 -20.94 16.78
C ASN A 220 -6.27 -20.71 16.60
N LEU A 221 -5.78 -20.40 15.41
CA LEU A 221 -4.38 -20.08 15.18
C LEU A 221 -3.91 -18.91 16.06
N ARG A 222 -2.74 -19.08 16.67
CA ARG A 222 -2.06 -18.03 17.44
C ARG A 222 -1.25 -17.14 16.52
N VAL A 223 -1.94 -16.22 15.84
CA VAL A 223 -1.33 -15.30 14.85
C VAL A 223 -0.80 -14.06 15.51
N HIS A 224 0.46 -13.74 15.25
CA HIS A 224 1.13 -12.52 15.69
C HIS A 224 1.36 -11.58 14.51
N TYR A 225 1.15 -10.28 14.74
CA TYR A 225 1.33 -9.25 13.71
C TYR A 225 2.34 -8.20 14.15
N ASP A 226 3.42 -8.04 13.39
CA ASP A 226 4.50 -7.10 13.69
C ASP A 226 4.82 -6.18 12.52
N GLY A 227 5.45 -5.05 12.81
CA GLY A 227 5.85 -4.05 11.83
C GLY A 227 4.80 -2.97 11.55
N MET A 228 5.03 -2.22 10.49
CA MET A 228 4.24 -1.04 10.11
C MET A 228 2.80 -1.39 9.68
N GLY A 229 2.57 -2.59 9.17
CA GLY A 229 1.25 -3.04 8.74
C GLY A 229 0.15 -2.88 9.80
N LYS A 230 0.48 -2.94 11.09
CA LYS A 230 -0.46 -2.67 12.18
C LYS A 230 -1.01 -1.24 12.16
N ARG A 231 -0.17 -0.26 11.80
CA ARG A 231 -0.58 1.14 11.69
C ARG A 231 -1.42 1.34 10.44
N VAL A 232 -1.01 0.75 9.32
CA VAL A 232 -1.81 0.72 8.09
C VAL A 232 -3.21 0.15 8.35
N THR A 233 -3.29 -1.01 9.03
CA THR A 233 -4.59 -1.62 9.36
C THR A 233 -5.46 -0.69 10.21
N ARG A 234 -4.88 0.09 11.12
CA ARG A 234 -5.64 1.07 11.89
C ARG A 234 -6.23 2.15 10.97
N HIS A 235 -5.44 2.73 10.06
CA HIS A 235 -5.96 3.68 9.08
C HIS A 235 -7.06 3.07 8.20
N TRP A 236 -6.93 1.81 7.80
CA TRP A 236 -8.00 1.12 7.07
C TRP A 236 -9.30 1.06 7.89
N MET A 237 -9.22 0.68 9.16
CA MET A 237 -10.39 0.61 10.03
C MET A 237 -11.03 2.00 10.28
N ASP A 238 -10.24 3.06 10.27
CA ASP A 238 -10.71 4.44 10.38
C ASP A 238 -11.35 4.95 9.07
N HIS A 239 -11.14 4.26 7.92
CA HIS A 239 -11.71 4.57 6.59
C HIS A 239 -12.45 3.34 5.99
N PRO A 240 -13.51 2.86 6.66
CA PRO A 240 -14.17 1.57 6.33
C PRO A 240 -14.84 1.56 4.96
N HIS A 241 -15.16 2.72 4.39
CA HIS A 241 -15.82 2.85 3.08
C HIS A 241 -14.93 2.43 1.88
N HIS A 242 -13.62 2.26 2.10
CA HIS A 242 -12.71 1.72 1.09
C HIS A 242 -12.54 0.19 1.17
N ILE A 243 -13.15 -0.46 2.14
CA ILE A 243 -12.90 -1.88 2.44
C ILE A 243 -14.16 -2.71 2.25
N THR A 244 -14.04 -3.80 1.53
CA THR A 244 -15.12 -4.79 1.44
C THR A 244 -15.29 -5.52 2.78
N ASN A 245 -16.53 -5.62 3.30
CA ASN A 245 -16.86 -6.23 4.59
C ASN A 245 -16.02 -5.64 5.74
N ALA A 246 -15.97 -4.33 5.83
CA ALA A 246 -15.15 -3.59 6.79
C ALA A 246 -15.47 -3.92 8.26
N GLU A 247 -16.74 -4.26 8.56
CA GLU A 247 -17.23 -4.62 9.89
C GLU A 247 -16.54 -5.88 10.47
N GLU A 248 -15.96 -6.70 9.61
CA GLU A 248 -15.24 -7.89 10.06
C GLU A 248 -13.89 -7.56 10.67
N TRP A 249 -13.31 -6.42 10.31
CA TRP A 249 -12.00 -6.00 10.83
C TRP A 249 -11.96 -5.82 12.35
N ASP A 250 -13.06 -5.48 12.98
CA ASP A 250 -13.13 -5.43 14.45
C ASP A 250 -12.90 -6.81 15.09
N LYS A 251 -13.38 -7.87 14.47
CA LYS A 251 -13.18 -9.25 14.95
C LYS A 251 -11.75 -9.70 14.70
N ILE A 252 -11.24 -9.50 13.48
CA ILE A 252 -9.87 -9.83 13.10
C ILE A 252 -8.86 -9.09 13.98
N TRP A 253 -9.11 -7.79 14.23
CA TRP A 253 -8.24 -6.95 15.05
C TRP A 253 -8.20 -7.36 16.52
N ARG A 254 -9.27 -7.91 17.06
CA ARG A 254 -9.29 -8.49 18.42
C ARG A 254 -8.61 -9.85 18.48
N TRP A 255 -8.73 -10.63 17.43
CA TRP A 255 -8.14 -11.96 17.32
C TRP A 255 -6.63 -11.94 17.17
N VAL A 256 -6.08 -11.08 16.31
CA VAL A 256 -4.64 -11.03 16.04
C VAL A 256 -3.86 -10.44 17.21
N ARG A 257 -2.76 -11.08 17.58
CA ARG A 257 -1.87 -10.63 18.66
C ARG A 257 -0.86 -9.60 18.13
N ARG A 258 -1.09 -8.35 18.42
CA ARG A 258 -0.24 -7.24 17.96
C ARG A 258 1.01 -7.10 18.79
N ILE A 259 2.15 -7.09 18.14
CA ILE A 259 3.47 -6.93 18.78
C ILE A 259 3.71 -5.45 19.09
N SER A 260 3.93 -5.11 20.33
CA SER A 260 4.26 -3.75 20.79
C SER A 260 5.60 -3.64 21.50
N SER A 261 6.18 -4.78 21.93
CA SER A 261 7.40 -4.81 22.71
C SER A 261 8.36 -5.94 22.29
N LYS A 262 9.62 -5.87 22.76
CA LYS A 262 10.58 -6.97 22.61
C LYS A 262 10.11 -8.25 23.33
N SER A 263 9.34 -8.12 24.41
CA SER A 263 8.74 -9.26 25.11
C SER A 263 7.69 -9.95 24.24
N ASP A 264 6.85 -9.18 23.55
CA ASP A 264 5.83 -9.75 22.66
C ASP A 264 6.48 -10.48 21.48
N ARG A 265 7.59 -9.95 20.92
CA ARG A 265 8.36 -10.67 19.88
C ARG A 265 8.86 -12.04 20.38
N LYS A 266 9.35 -12.11 21.63
CA LYS A 266 9.78 -13.39 22.22
C LYS A 266 8.60 -14.36 22.37
N LYS A 267 7.42 -13.88 22.76
CA LYS A 267 6.20 -14.71 22.86
C LYS A 267 5.76 -15.21 21.49
N ALA A 268 5.92 -14.39 20.44
CA ALA A 268 5.57 -14.77 19.08
C ALA A 268 6.35 -15.97 18.54
N LEU A 269 7.58 -16.20 19.02
CA LEU A 269 8.37 -17.39 18.69
C LEU A 269 7.75 -18.72 19.16
N ASN A 270 6.74 -18.67 20.03
CA ASN A 270 5.96 -19.83 20.48
C ASN A 270 4.50 -19.75 19.95
N GLY A 271 4.25 -18.89 18.95
CA GLY A 271 2.98 -18.81 18.24
C GLY A 271 2.88 -19.85 17.12
N ASP A 272 1.89 -19.70 16.27
CA ASP A 272 1.70 -20.55 15.09
C ASP A 272 2.11 -19.81 13.81
N VAL A 273 1.74 -18.52 13.71
CA VAL A 273 2.03 -17.68 12.53
C VAL A 273 2.52 -16.31 12.98
N ILE A 274 3.52 -15.78 12.28
CA ILE A 274 4.01 -14.41 12.44
C ILE A 274 3.89 -13.69 11.10
N VAL A 275 2.91 -12.80 10.97
CA VAL A 275 2.81 -11.91 9.81
C VAL A 275 3.61 -10.64 10.12
N THR A 276 4.57 -10.29 9.27
CA THR A 276 5.51 -9.21 9.61
C THR A 276 6.08 -8.49 8.38
N THR A 277 6.46 -7.22 8.54
CA THR A 277 7.20 -6.46 7.52
C THR A 277 8.72 -6.67 7.66
N SER A 278 9.54 -6.54 6.60
CA SER A 278 9.17 -6.20 5.24
C SER A 278 9.02 -7.46 4.38
N GLY A 279 8.12 -7.37 3.40
CA GLY A 279 7.88 -8.44 2.44
C GLY A 279 9.08 -8.79 1.56
N MET A 280 10.02 -7.88 1.39
CA MET A 280 11.24 -8.07 0.57
C MET A 280 12.42 -8.65 1.36
N LEU A 281 12.29 -8.93 2.65
CA LEU A 281 13.36 -9.46 3.52
C LEU A 281 14.63 -8.59 3.60
N LYS A 282 14.57 -7.33 3.16
CA LYS A 282 15.71 -6.41 3.18
C LYS A 282 15.83 -5.59 4.48
N GLY A 283 14.84 -5.65 5.37
CA GLY A 283 14.80 -4.86 6.59
C GLY A 283 13.60 -5.19 7.47
N GLY A 284 13.40 -4.41 8.52
CA GLY A 284 12.23 -4.53 9.39
C GLY A 284 12.27 -5.70 10.38
N PRO A 285 11.16 -5.94 11.09
CA PRO A 285 11.10 -6.97 12.14
C PRO A 285 11.30 -8.39 11.63
N VAL A 286 11.02 -8.68 10.36
CA VAL A 286 11.17 -10.01 9.78
C VAL A 286 12.58 -10.57 9.98
N LEU A 287 13.63 -9.74 9.81
CA LEU A 287 15.02 -10.18 10.01
C LEU A 287 15.31 -10.63 11.44
N TRP A 288 14.62 -10.01 12.41
CA TRP A 288 14.75 -10.40 13.80
C TRP A 288 14.22 -11.82 14.07
N TYR A 289 13.11 -12.19 13.44
CA TYR A 289 12.51 -13.52 13.53
C TYR A 289 13.35 -14.56 12.78
N LEU A 290 13.76 -14.26 11.55
CA LEU A 290 14.59 -15.13 10.72
C LEU A 290 15.89 -15.51 11.45
N ASN A 291 16.58 -14.54 12.05
CA ASN A 291 17.82 -14.80 12.78
C ASN A 291 17.64 -15.71 14.00
N ARG A 292 16.43 -15.85 14.54
CA ARG A 292 16.15 -16.69 15.71
C ARG A 292 15.62 -18.06 15.36
N LEU A 293 14.95 -18.18 14.22
CA LEU A 293 14.34 -19.43 13.78
C LEU A 293 15.11 -20.13 12.65
N LYS A 294 16.24 -19.56 12.19
CA LYS A 294 17.03 -20.11 11.07
C LYS A 294 17.57 -21.52 11.29
N GLU A 295 17.76 -21.95 12.54
CA GLU A 295 18.22 -23.30 12.91
C GLU A 295 17.06 -24.23 13.31
N ASP A 296 15.83 -23.72 13.32
CA ASP A 296 14.64 -24.51 13.64
C ASP A 296 14.09 -25.17 12.38
N SER A 297 14.31 -26.48 12.23
CA SER A 297 13.88 -27.26 11.06
C SER A 297 12.36 -27.39 10.94
N GLU A 298 11.62 -27.17 12.03
CA GLU A 298 10.15 -27.27 12.03
C GLU A 298 9.49 -25.99 11.55
N SER A 299 10.16 -24.84 11.72
CA SER A 299 9.67 -23.54 11.25
C SER A 299 9.90 -23.34 9.75
N ALA A 300 9.16 -22.40 9.14
CA ALA A 300 9.27 -22.05 7.72
C ALA A 300 9.00 -20.57 7.46
N VAL A 301 9.44 -20.11 6.26
CA VAL A 301 9.21 -18.75 5.73
C VAL A 301 8.44 -18.85 4.41
#